data_9ce5696ece1497bd30938bf4fe717865
#
_entry.id   9ce5696ece1497bd30938bf4fe717865
#
_cell.length_a   1.000
_cell.length_b   1.000
_cell.length_c   1.000
_cell.angle_alpha   90.00
_cell.angle_beta   90.00
_cell.angle_gamma   90.00
#
_symmetry.space_group_name_H-M   'P 1'
#
loop_
_entity.id
_entity.type
_entity.pdbx_description
1 polymer ?
#
loop_
_entity_poly.entity_id
_entity_poly.type
_entity_poly.pdbx_seq_one_letter_code
_entity_poly.pdbx_strand_id
1 'polypeptide(L)'
;METARVLVAADKFKGSLTAVQVAERVTAGLRRVVPGVRVETLPVADGGDGTVAAAVAAGFERREARVTGPLGDPVTAAYALRGSTAVVEMAEASGLQHLPDGVFAPLTATTYGSGELLLAALGAGATTIVFGVGGSATTDGGAGMLAALGARFLDADGKPVGPGGGPLAELAEADLSGLDPRLADIDLVLASDVDNPLTGPKGAPEVYGRQKGASEEDIAVLDAALAHYASILGPDQAALPGAGAAGGIGYGALVALGARFRPGIEVMLDVLGFAPALARATLVITGEGSLDEQTLHGKAPAGVAAAARAAGIEVVAVCGRLALPPEALEKAGIRRAYALAELEPDPAVSMAQAGPLLERAAESIAWDFLLR
;
A
#
# COMPACT_ATOMS: atom_id res chain seq x y z
N MET A 1 7.58 -28.98 27.93
CA MET A 1 6.66 -28.19 27.07
C MET A 1 7.50 -27.42 26.11
N GLU A 2 7.24 -27.54 24.83
CA GLU A 2 7.92 -26.73 23.81
C GLU A 2 7.53 -25.25 24.01
N THR A 3 8.53 -24.37 24.07
CA THR A 3 8.26 -22.94 24.32
C THR A 3 7.45 -22.37 23.17
N ALA A 4 6.27 -21.84 23.45
CA ALA A 4 5.40 -21.23 22.44
C ALA A 4 6.17 -20.16 21.66
N ARG A 5 6.06 -20.22 20.33
CA ARG A 5 6.67 -19.27 19.40
C ARG A 5 5.54 -18.51 18.70
N VAL A 6 5.43 -17.25 18.99
CA VAL A 6 4.39 -16.39 18.43
C VAL A 6 4.99 -15.53 17.32
N LEU A 7 4.35 -15.53 16.15
CA LEU A 7 4.63 -14.58 15.08
C LEU A 7 3.57 -13.48 15.11
N VAL A 8 4.00 -12.23 15.30
CA VAL A 8 3.13 -11.06 15.23
C VAL A 8 3.29 -10.43 13.85
N ALA A 9 2.27 -10.59 13.02
CA ALA A 9 2.22 -10.10 11.63
C ALA A 9 0.95 -9.26 11.44
N ALA A 10 0.96 -8.06 11.98
CA ALA A 10 -0.16 -7.12 11.97
C ALA A 10 0.17 -5.87 11.14
N ASP A 11 -0.85 -5.29 10.55
CA ASP A 11 -0.79 -3.97 9.92
C ASP A 11 -0.98 -2.86 10.96
N LYS A 12 -0.82 -1.62 10.53
CA LYS A 12 -1.04 -0.42 11.35
C LYS A 12 -2.50 -0.27 11.78
N PHE A 13 -2.72 0.38 12.92
CA PHE A 13 -4.03 0.86 13.32
C PHE A 13 -4.15 2.31 12.87
N LYS A 14 -4.76 2.51 11.69
CA LYS A 14 -4.80 3.81 11.02
C LYS A 14 -5.29 4.92 11.97
N GLY A 15 -4.52 6.01 12.05
CA GLY A 15 -4.80 7.15 12.92
C GLY A 15 -4.37 6.97 14.38
N SER A 16 -3.79 5.81 14.78
CA SER A 16 -3.37 5.59 16.16
C SER A 16 -1.98 4.95 16.32
N LEU A 17 -1.72 3.77 15.73
CA LEU A 17 -0.47 3.04 15.87
C LEU A 17 0.11 2.61 14.54
N THR A 18 1.43 2.73 14.36
CA THR A 18 2.15 2.10 13.26
C THR A 18 2.18 0.58 13.41
N ALA A 19 2.41 -0.17 12.34
CA ALA A 19 2.52 -1.64 12.40
C ALA A 19 3.63 -2.11 13.36
N VAL A 20 4.74 -1.36 13.43
CA VAL A 20 5.83 -1.62 14.40
C VAL A 20 5.33 -1.44 15.83
N GLN A 21 4.65 -0.34 16.12
CA GLN A 21 4.08 -0.08 17.45
C GLN A 21 3.03 -1.14 17.83
N VAL A 22 2.19 -1.58 16.89
CA VAL A 22 1.25 -2.69 17.12
C VAL A 22 2.00 -3.94 17.57
N ALA A 23 3.05 -4.33 16.85
CA ALA A 23 3.84 -5.51 17.18
C ALA A 23 4.56 -5.38 18.53
N GLU A 24 5.07 -4.20 18.88
CA GLU A 24 5.69 -3.91 20.18
C GLU A 24 4.68 -4.04 21.34
N ARG A 25 3.49 -3.45 21.19
CA ARG A 25 2.44 -3.50 22.21
C ARG A 25 1.90 -4.91 22.43
N VAL A 26 1.65 -5.65 21.34
CA VAL A 26 1.26 -7.06 21.42
C VAL A 26 2.35 -7.86 22.16
N THR A 27 3.61 -7.68 21.79
CA THR A 27 4.74 -8.36 22.45
C THR A 27 4.81 -8.04 23.93
N ALA A 28 4.60 -6.78 24.31
CA ALA A 28 4.61 -6.36 25.72
C ALA A 28 3.51 -7.04 26.53
N GLY A 29 2.26 -7.08 26.02
CA GLY A 29 1.14 -7.76 26.68
C GLY A 29 1.37 -9.26 26.85
N LEU A 30 1.83 -9.95 25.79
CA LEU A 30 2.15 -11.38 25.86
C LEU A 30 3.19 -11.69 26.95
N ARG A 31 4.26 -10.88 27.04
CA ARG A 31 5.35 -11.08 28.00
C ARG A 31 4.97 -10.79 29.45
N ARG A 32 3.94 -9.98 29.70
CA ARG A 32 3.40 -9.79 31.06
C ARG A 32 2.82 -11.08 31.63
N VAL A 33 2.18 -11.88 30.77
CA VAL A 33 1.54 -13.15 31.20
C VAL A 33 2.50 -14.33 31.08
N VAL A 34 3.30 -14.37 29.99
CA VAL A 34 4.27 -15.43 29.71
C VAL A 34 5.66 -14.80 29.47
N PRO A 35 6.43 -14.49 30.52
CA PRO A 35 7.72 -13.79 30.39
C PRO A 35 8.74 -14.46 29.47
N GLY A 36 8.69 -15.79 29.34
CA GLY A 36 9.60 -16.59 28.49
C GLY A 36 9.11 -16.82 27.06
N VAL A 37 7.98 -16.23 26.64
CA VAL A 37 7.44 -16.41 25.29
C VAL A 37 8.41 -15.90 24.23
N ARG A 38 8.64 -16.72 23.20
CA ARG A 38 9.42 -16.29 22.02
C ARG A 38 8.49 -15.60 21.04
N VAL A 39 8.69 -14.31 20.84
CA VAL A 39 7.91 -13.50 19.91
C VAL A 39 8.83 -13.04 18.79
N GLU A 40 8.47 -13.39 17.58
CA GLU A 40 9.03 -12.85 16.35
C GLU A 40 8.02 -11.82 15.79
N THR A 41 8.50 -10.63 15.42
CA THR A 41 7.67 -9.56 14.89
C THR A 41 7.99 -9.33 13.42
N LEU A 42 6.96 -9.36 12.59
CA LEU A 42 7.05 -9.08 11.17
C LEU A 42 5.89 -8.15 10.79
N PRO A 43 6.00 -6.83 11.04
CA PRO A 43 4.98 -5.87 10.62
C PRO A 43 4.68 -6.02 9.13
N VAL A 44 3.41 -6.05 8.76
CA VAL A 44 2.97 -6.25 7.38
C VAL A 44 2.24 -5.02 6.85
N ALA A 45 2.13 -4.94 5.54
CA ALA A 45 1.33 -3.97 4.82
C ALA A 45 0.75 -4.64 3.56
N ASP A 46 -0.27 -4.05 2.95
CA ASP A 46 -0.98 -4.58 1.79
C ASP A 46 -0.60 -3.90 0.45
N GLY A 47 0.56 -3.25 0.39
CA GLY A 47 0.97 -2.45 -0.78
C GLY A 47 0.50 -0.99 -0.72
N GLY A 48 -0.24 -0.63 0.32
CA GLY A 48 -0.64 0.75 0.61
C GLY A 48 0.37 1.49 1.47
N ASP A 49 -0.10 2.56 2.11
CA ASP A 49 0.65 3.39 3.06
C ASP A 49 1.26 2.54 4.19
N GLY A 50 2.57 2.67 4.42
CA GLY A 50 3.34 1.91 5.41
C GLY A 50 4.14 0.72 4.85
N THR A 51 4.06 0.48 3.55
CA THR A 51 4.76 -0.61 2.86
C THR A 51 6.29 -0.49 2.99
N VAL A 52 6.84 0.72 2.83
CA VAL A 52 8.28 0.99 3.05
C VAL A 52 8.67 0.74 4.51
N ALA A 53 7.85 1.20 5.46
CA ALA A 53 8.13 1.01 6.89
C ALA A 53 8.13 -0.48 7.28
N ALA A 54 7.21 -1.29 6.73
CA ALA A 54 7.17 -2.74 6.92
C ALA A 54 8.44 -3.42 6.37
N ALA A 55 8.89 -3.02 5.17
CA ALA A 55 10.12 -3.53 4.58
C ALA A 55 11.35 -3.19 5.43
N VAL A 56 11.46 -1.96 5.95
CA VAL A 56 12.54 -1.54 6.83
C VAL A 56 12.54 -2.36 8.13
N ALA A 57 11.35 -2.60 8.73
CA ALA A 57 11.23 -3.45 9.90
C ALA A 57 11.65 -4.91 9.65
N ALA A 58 11.53 -5.38 8.40
CA ALA A 58 12.00 -6.70 7.94
C ALA A 58 13.48 -6.72 7.53
N GLY A 59 14.24 -5.66 7.81
CA GLY A 59 15.68 -5.60 7.58
C GLY A 59 16.11 -5.05 6.22
N PHE A 60 15.24 -4.38 5.49
CA PHE A 60 15.66 -3.55 4.36
C PHE A 60 16.33 -2.27 4.86
N GLU A 61 17.31 -1.79 4.12
CA GLU A 61 17.93 -0.49 4.39
C GLU A 61 16.98 0.63 3.93
N ARG A 62 16.68 1.58 4.84
CA ARG A 62 15.94 2.80 4.48
C ARG A 62 16.84 3.72 3.68
N ARG A 63 16.39 4.14 2.52
CA ARG A 63 17.02 5.13 1.65
C ARG A 63 16.07 6.31 1.46
N GLU A 64 16.63 7.47 1.18
CA GLU A 64 15.87 8.69 0.93
C GLU A 64 16.33 9.37 -0.34
N ALA A 65 15.39 9.99 -1.04
CA ALA A 65 15.65 10.84 -2.19
C ALA A 65 14.84 12.15 -2.07
N ARG A 66 15.42 13.23 -2.57
CA ARG A 66 14.69 14.48 -2.73
C ARG A 66 14.00 14.45 -4.09
N VAL A 67 12.67 14.51 -4.08
CA VAL A 67 11.84 14.35 -5.27
C VAL A 67 10.76 15.42 -5.31
N THR A 68 10.06 15.52 -6.43
CA THR A 68 8.95 16.44 -6.64
C THR A 68 7.69 15.92 -5.94
N GLY A 69 7.09 16.72 -5.08
CA GLY A 69 5.80 16.42 -4.45
C GLY A 69 4.61 16.59 -5.41
N PRO A 70 3.39 16.23 -4.98
CA PRO A 70 2.21 16.23 -5.85
C PRO A 70 1.84 17.62 -6.38
N LEU A 71 2.23 18.70 -5.69
CA LEU A 71 1.98 20.09 -6.10
C LEU A 71 3.19 20.75 -6.78
N GLY A 72 4.27 20.01 -7.03
CA GLY A 72 5.49 20.52 -7.65
C GLY A 72 6.57 20.96 -6.67
N ASP A 73 6.27 21.12 -5.38
CA ASP A 73 7.26 21.45 -4.35
C ASP A 73 8.15 20.23 -4.02
N PRO A 74 9.43 20.45 -3.69
CA PRO A 74 10.32 19.35 -3.36
C PRO A 74 9.97 18.72 -2.00
N VAL A 75 9.91 17.38 -1.97
CA VAL A 75 9.71 16.56 -0.76
C VAL A 75 10.85 15.58 -0.59
N THR A 76 11.07 15.10 0.64
CA THR A 76 11.96 13.96 0.89
C THR A 76 11.11 12.70 0.96
N ALA A 77 11.35 11.76 0.05
CA ALA A 77 10.65 10.50 -0.06
C ALA A 77 11.57 9.33 0.29
N ALA A 78 11.04 8.34 0.99
CA ALA A 78 11.78 7.14 1.36
C ALA A 78 11.45 5.96 0.45
N TYR A 79 12.44 5.06 0.31
CA TYR A 79 12.25 3.71 -0.22
C TYR A 79 13.11 2.73 0.58
N ALA A 80 12.85 1.45 0.47
CA ALA A 80 13.60 0.43 1.18
C ALA A 80 14.37 -0.45 0.18
N LEU A 81 15.62 -0.81 0.50
CA LEU A 81 16.50 -1.58 -0.39
C LEU A 81 17.13 -2.75 0.36
N ARG A 82 17.11 -3.95 -0.25
CA ARG A 82 17.86 -5.12 0.22
C ARG A 82 18.43 -5.88 -0.98
N GLY A 83 19.77 -5.86 -1.11
CA GLY A 83 20.43 -6.39 -2.30
C GLY A 83 19.97 -5.65 -3.56
N SER A 84 19.39 -6.35 -4.52
CA SER A 84 18.81 -5.78 -5.75
C SER A 84 17.29 -5.62 -5.72
N THR A 85 16.66 -5.83 -4.57
CA THR A 85 15.21 -5.65 -4.40
C THR A 85 14.91 -4.33 -3.70
N ALA A 86 14.15 -3.47 -4.35
CA ALA A 86 13.62 -2.24 -3.76
C ALA A 86 12.12 -2.36 -3.48
N VAL A 87 11.68 -1.77 -2.38
CA VAL A 87 10.28 -1.53 -2.05
C VAL A 87 10.06 -0.02 -2.10
N VAL A 88 9.22 0.41 -3.00
CA VAL A 88 8.90 1.81 -3.27
C VAL A 88 7.41 2.03 -3.02
N GLU A 89 7.06 3.10 -2.34
CA GLU A 89 5.67 3.48 -2.07
C GLU A 89 5.40 4.83 -2.76
N MET A 90 4.45 4.85 -3.69
CA MET A 90 4.17 6.07 -4.44
C MET A 90 3.73 7.23 -3.54
N ALA A 91 3.06 6.93 -2.43
CA ALA A 91 2.60 7.93 -1.47
C ALA A 91 3.74 8.69 -0.78
N GLU A 92 4.94 8.13 -0.69
CA GLU A 92 6.13 8.83 -0.18
C GLU A 92 6.50 10.06 -1.02
N ALA A 93 6.14 10.07 -2.31
CA ALA A 93 6.39 11.19 -3.22
C ALA A 93 5.11 11.93 -3.65
N SER A 94 4.04 11.17 -3.98
CA SER A 94 2.84 11.71 -4.64
C SER A 94 1.56 11.40 -3.84
N GLY A 95 1.68 11.23 -2.52
CA GLY A 95 0.59 10.88 -1.61
C GLY A 95 -0.19 12.06 -1.08
N LEU A 96 -1.42 11.79 -0.60
CA LEU A 96 -2.29 12.77 0.06
C LEU A 96 -1.63 13.43 1.28
N GLN A 97 -0.71 12.74 1.95
CA GLN A 97 0.02 13.26 3.11
C GLN A 97 0.92 14.46 2.80
N HIS A 98 1.24 14.71 1.53
CA HIS A 98 2.04 15.84 1.09
C HIS A 98 1.19 17.06 0.70
N LEU A 99 -0.14 16.93 0.76
CA LEU A 99 -1.02 18.07 0.56
C LEU A 99 -1.20 18.84 1.87
N PRO A 100 -1.14 20.19 1.86
CA PRO A 100 -1.51 20.97 3.02
C PRO A 100 -2.97 20.71 3.43
N ASP A 101 -3.29 20.85 4.71
CA ASP A 101 -4.63 20.62 5.23
C ASP A 101 -5.69 21.40 4.47
N GLY A 102 -6.69 20.68 3.95
CA GLY A 102 -7.80 21.25 3.18
C GLY A 102 -7.45 21.73 1.76
N VAL A 103 -6.22 21.49 1.29
CA VAL A 103 -5.79 21.82 -0.07
C VAL A 103 -5.79 20.56 -0.93
N PHE A 104 -6.56 20.60 -2.00
CA PHE A 104 -6.60 19.52 -2.99
C PHE A 104 -6.31 20.08 -4.38
N ALA A 105 -5.74 19.27 -5.25
CA ALA A 105 -5.41 19.66 -6.62
C ALA A 105 -5.75 18.54 -7.62
N PRO A 106 -7.03 18.13 -7.73
CA PRO A 106 -7.41 16.93 -8.46
C PRO A 106 -7.02 16.96 -9.93
N LEU A 107 -7.01 18.15 -10.57
CA LEU A 107 -6.68 18.32 -11.98
C LEU A 107 -5.18 18.43 -12.26
N THR A 108 -4.38 18.89 -11.28
CA THR A 108 -2.98 19.29 -11.48
C THR A 108 -1.96 18.53 -10.64
N ALA A 109 -2.40 17.75 -9.64
CA ALA A 109 -1.51 16.92 -8.85
C ALA A 109 -0.81 15.87 -9.74
N THR A 110 0.52 15.74 -9.56
CA THR A 110 1.39 14.96 -10.44
C THR A 110 2.06 13.78 -9.75
N THR A 111 2.28 12.72 -10.51
CA THR A 111 3.08 11.55 -10.12
C THR A 111 4.57 11.69 -10.44
N TYR A 112 5.04 12.88 -10.83
CA TYR A 112 6.43 13.09 -11.28
C TYR A 112 7.46 12.58 -10.25
N GLY A 113 7.27 12.91 -8.98
CA GLY A 113 8.16 12.45 -7.91
C GLY A 113 8.17 10.94 -7.70
N SER A 114 7.07 10.25 -8.02
CA SER A 114 7.05 8.78 -7.99
C SER A 114 8.01 8.20 -9.05
N GLY A 115 8.10 8.82 -10.22
CA GLY A 115 9.09 8.44 -11.24
C GLY A 115 10.52 8.74 -10.81
N GLU A 116 10.78 9.90 -10.17
CA GLU A 116 12.09 10.22 -9.60
C GLU A 116 12.51 9.23 -8.52
N LEU A 117 11.55 8.76 -7.71
CA LEU A 117 11.81 7.77 -6.67
C LEU A 117 12.16 6.39 -7.27
N LEU A 118 11.50 6.00 -8.37
CA LEU A 118 11.88 4.82 -9.15
C LEU A 118 13.29 4.94 -9.72
N LEU A 119 13.67 6.12 -10.28
CA LEU A 119 15.04 6.37 -10.74
C LEU A 119 16.07 6.28 -9.61
N ALA A 120 15.72 6.76 -8.40
CA ALA A 120 16.60 6.65 -7.25
C ALA A 120 16.84 5.18 -6.86
N ALA A 121 15.80 4.34 -6.87
CA ALA A 121 15.92 2.91 -6.65
C ALA A 121 16.78 2.22 -7.72
N LEU A 122 16.57 2.54 -9.01
CA LEU A 122 17.41 2.06 -10.12
C LEU A 122 18.87 2.50 -9.97
N GLY A 123 19.11 3.76 -9.60
CA GLY A 123 20.43 4.30 -9.33
C GLY A 123 21.14 3.61 -8.16
N ALA A 124 20.40 3.06 -7.23
CA ALA A 124 20.91 2.25 -6.12
C ALA A 124 21.14 0.76 -6.47
N GLY A 125 20.88 0.37 -7.74
CA GLY A 125 21.13 -0.98 -8.24
C GLY A 125 19.95 -1.94 -8.11
N ALA A 126 18.73 -1.43 -7.93
CA ALA A 126 17.54 -2.29 -7.91
C ALA A 126 17.27 -2.88 -9.31
N THR A 127 17.04 -4.17 -9.37
CA THR A 127 16.59 -4.91 -10.56
C THR A 127 15.21 -5.54 -10.36
N THR A 128 14.75 -5.62 -9.11
CA THR A 128 13.37 -5.95 -8.75
C THR A 128 12.80 -4.82 -7.94
N ILE A 129 11.66 -4.28 -8.37
CA ILE A 129 10.98 -3.19 -7.66
C ILE A 129 9.56 -3.62 -7.33
N VAL A 130 9.24 -3.65 -6.04
CA VAL A 130 7.88 -3.74 -5.55
C VAL A 130 7.36 -2.32 -5.37
N PHE A 131 6.38 -1.94 -6.15
CA PHE A 131 5.82 -0.60 -6.17
C PHE A 131 4.41 -0.60 -5.56
N GLY A 132 4.31 -0.13 -4.33
CA GLY A 132 3.06 0.06 -3.63
C GLY A 132 2.35 1.33 -4.13
N VAL A 133 1.09 1.21 -4.53
CA VAL A 133 0.35 2.27 -5.21
C VAL A 133 -0.84 2.81 -4.41
N GLY A 134 -0.91 2.57 -3.10
CA GLY A 134 -1.93 3.14 -2.22
C GLY A 134 -1.66 4.61 -1.85
N GLY A 135 -2.69 5.31 -1.34
CA GLY A 135 -2.55 6.65 -0.73
C GLY A 135 -2.33 7.82 -1.69
N SER A 136 -2.57 7.66 -3.00
CA SER A 136 -2.29 8.67 -4.03
C SER A 136 -3.12 9.96 -3.89
N ALA A 137 -2.48 11.11 -4.15
CA ALA A 137 -3.14 12.41 -4.32
C ALA A 137 -3.53 12.72 -5.77
N THR A 138 -3.07 11.92 -6.72
CA THR A 138 -3.00 12.21 -8.15
C THR A 138 -4.03 11.45 -8.98
N THR A 139 -4.41 11.99 -10.13
CA THR A 139 -5.28 11.34 -11.14
C THR A 139 -4.75 11.70 -12.54
N ASP A 140 -3.45 11.47 -12.77
CA ASP A 140 -2.74 11.86 -14.00
C ASP A 140 -2.40 10.68 -14.92
N GLY A 141 -2.99 9.50 -14.70
CA GLY A 141 -2.72 8.33 -15.55
C GLY A 141 -1.29 7.80 -15.46
N GLY A 142 -0.51 8.28 -14.48
CA GLY A 142 0.93 7.99 -14.38
C GLY A 142 1.78 8.81 -15.36
N ALA A 143 1.22 9.81 -16.04
CA ALA A 143 1.95 10.62 -17.02
C ALA A 143 3.14 11.36 -16.39
N GLY A 144 2.96 11.92 -15.18
CA GLY A 144 4.06 12.55 -14.45
C GLY A 144 5.18 11.57 -14.15
N MET A 145 4.86 10.37 -13.68
CA MET A 145 5.83 9.29 -13.43
C MET A 145 6.61 8.95 -14.70
N LEU A 146 5.92 8.74 -15.80
CA LEU A 146 6.57 8.43 -17.08
C LEU A 146 7.43 9.59 -17.58
N ALA A 147 6.99 10.84 -17.39
CA ALA A 147 7.78 12.02 -17.77
C ALA A 147 9.10 12.09 -16.96
N ALA A 148 9.08 11.83 -15.66
CA ALA A 148 10.29 11.74 -14.85
C ALA A 148 11.22 10.62 -15.31
N LEU A 149 10.66 9.52 -15.81
CA LEU A 149 11.40 8.38 -16.34
C LEU A 149 11.93 8.61 -17.77
N GLY A 150 11.62 9.77 -18.39
CA GLY A 150 12.17 10.18 -19.69
C GLY A 150 11.17 10.22 -20.85
N ALA A 151 9.88 9.90 -20.63
CA ALA A 151 8.85 10.07 -21.65
C ALA A 151 8.57 11.56 -21.92
N ARG A 152 8.09 11.88 -23.13
CA ARG A 152 7.66 13.22 -23.50
C ARG A 152 6.18 13.21 -23.90
N PHE A 153 5.42 14.14 -23.33
CA PHE A 153 4.02 14.37 -23.64
C PHE A 153 3.86 15.77 -24.17
N LEU A 154 3.45 15.90 -25.44
CA LEU A 154 3.45 17.16 -26.18
C LEU A 154 2.03 17.51 -26.65
N ASP A 155 1.71 18.80 -26.62
CA ASP A 155 0.52 19.36 -27.23
C ASP A 155 0.65 19.51 -28.74
N ALA A 156 -0.39 20.03 -29.40
CA ALA A 156 -0.41 20.23 -30.85
C ALA A 156 0.62 21.27 -31.36
N ASP A 157 1.13 22.14 -30.48
CA ASP A 157 2.20 23.10 -30.79
C ASP A 157 3.60 22.51 -30.53
N GLY A 158 3.71 21.26 -30.09
CA GLY A 158 4.97 20.59 -29.73
C GLY A 158 5.55 21.04 -28.40
N LYS A 159 4.74 21.66 -27.51
CA LYS A 159 5.14 22.06 -26.18
C LYS A 159 4.80 20.96 -25.15
N PRO A 160 5.56 20.83 -24.05
CA PRO A 160 5.21 19.90 -22.99
C PRO A 160 3.82 20.19 -22.39
N VAL A 161 3.00 19.15 -22.26
CA VAL A 161 1.73 19.21 -21.55
C VAL A 161 1.98 19.51 -20.07
N GLY A 162 1.13 20.32 -19.46
CA GLY A 162 1.21 20.67 -18.04
C GLY A 162 1.06 19.47 -17.09
N PRO A 163 1.42 19.62 -15.79
CA PRO A 163 1.31 18.54 -14.82
C PRO A 163 -0.14 18.22 -14.47
N GLY A 164 -0.38 16.96 -14.08
CA GLY A 164 -1.67 16.47 -13.66
C GLY A 164 -2.51 15.86 -14.77
N GLY A 165 -3.73 15.43 -14.41
CA GLY A 165 -4.62 14.74 -15.33
C GLY A 165 -5.43 15.68 -16.24
N GLY A 166 -5.81 16.86 -15.76
CA GLY A 166 -6.59 17.83 -16.53
C GLY A 166 -5.91 18.24 -17.85
N PRO A 167 -4.66 18.67 -17.83
CA PRO A 167 -3.91 19.06 -19.02
C PRO A 167 -3.72 17.95 -20.07
N LEU A 168 -3.89 16.67 -19.70
CA LEU A 168 -3.81 15.57 -20.69
C LEU A 168 -4.90 15.64 -21.77
N ALA A 169 -5.93 16.46 -21.58
CA ALA A 169 -6.90 16.76 -22.63
C ALA A 169 -6.26 17.46 -23.86
N GLU A 170 -5.12 18.11 -23.67
CA GLU A 170 -4.39 18.84 -24.74
C GLU A 170 -3.30 17.98 -25.40
N LEU A 171 -3.12 16.71 -24.95
CA LEU A 171 -2.08 15.83 -25.48
C LEU A 171 -2.29 15.54 -26.96
N ALA A 172 -1.25 15.75 -27.77
CA ALA A 172 -1.26 15.41 -29.19
C ALA A 172 -0.24 14.31 -29.55
N GLU A 173 0.88 14.23 -28.82
CA GLU A 173 1.93 13.25 -29.05
C GLU A 173 2.50 12.70 -27.72
N ALA A 174 2.71 11.38 -27.67
CA ALA A 174 3.41 10.71 -26.59
C ALA A 174 4.64 9.97 -27.14
N ASP A 175 5.82 10.36 -26.68
CA ASP A 175 7.08 9.75 -27.08
C ASP A 175 7.74 9.05 -25.88
N LEU A 176 7.79 7.73 -25.95
CA LEU A 176 8.39 6.87 -24.92
C LEU A 176 9.85 6.51 -25.22
N SER A 177 10.42 6.94 -26.33
CA SER A 177 11.78 6.56 -26.76
C SER A 177 12.88 7.06 -25.84
N GLY A 178 12.59 8.10 -25.03
CA GLY A 178 13.50 8.66 -24.04
C GLY A 178 13.48 7.98 -22.67
N LEU A 179 12.66 6.93 -22.46
CA LEU A 179 12.62 6.21 -21.19
C LEU A 179 14.00 5.66 -20.82
N ASP A 180 14.34 5.73 -19.53
CA ASP A 180 15.61 5.18 -19.02
C ASP A 180 15.76 3.71 -19.45
N PRO A 181 16.81 3.36 -20.18
CA PRO A 181 16.98 2.02 -20.75
C PRO A 181 17.03 0.91 -19.68
N ARG A 182 17.43 1.22 -18.45
CA ARG A 182 17.44 0.24 -17.34
C ARG A 182 16.07 -0.30 -17.01
N LEU A 183 15.00 0.43 -17.32
CA LEU A 183 13.61 0.01 -17.10
C LEU A 183 13.23 -1.24 -17.88
N ALA A 184 13.90 -1.52 -18.99
CA ALA A 184 13.65 -2.71 -19.80
C ALA A 184 14.11 -4.01 -19.12
N ASP A 185 15.06 -3.91 -18.19
CA ASP A 185 15.71 -5.06 -17.54
C ASP A 185 15.25 -5.30 -16.10
N ILE A 186 14.26 -4.53 -15.61
CA ILE A 186 13.75 -4.69 -14.25
C ILE A 186 12.49 -5.57 -14.19
N ASP A 187 12.32 -6.22 -13.06
CA ASP A 187 11.04 -6.82 -12.66
C ASP A 187 10.26 -5.80 -11.82
N LEU A 188 9.27 -5.14 -12.43
CA LEU A 188 8.42 -4.16 -11.76
C LEU A 188 7.09 -4.82 -11.38
N VAL A 189 6.86 -4.97 -10.08
CA VAL A 189 5.64 -5.56 -9.52
C VAL A 189 4.82 -4.46 -8.85
N LEU A 190 3.61 -4.23 -9.36
CA LEU A 190 2.63 -3.35 -8.72
C LEU A 190 1.89 -4.13 -7.63
N ALA A 191 2.12 -3.73 -6.38
CA ALA A 191 1.44 -4.28 -5.22
C ALA A 191 0.10 -3.55 -5.01
N SER A 192 -1.00 -4.14 -5.44
CA SER A 192 -2.34 -3.52 -5.39
C SER A 192 -3.44 -4.57 -5.46
N ASP A 193 -4.50 -4.35 -4.69
CA ASP A 193 -5.72 -5.16 -4.68
C ASP A 193 -6.88 -4.48 -5.45
N VAL A 194 -6.59 -3.36 -6.13
CA VAL A 194 -7.54 -2.60 -6.92
C VAL A 194 -7.63 -3.18 -8.33
N ASP A 195 -8.83 -3.44 -8.80
CA ASP A 195 -9.14 -4.00 -10.13
C ASP A 195 -9.82 -3.00 -11.10
N ASN A 196 -9.99 -1.75 -10.67
CA ASN A 196 -10.65 -0.71 -11.46
C ASN A 196 -9.93 -0.46 -12.79
N PRO A 197 -10.69 -0.27 -13.90
CA PRO A 197 -10.14 0.23 -15.16
C PRO A 197 -9.73 1.70 -15.01
N LEU A 198 -9.05 2.24 -16.02
CA LEU A 198 -8.60 3.63 -16.01
C LEU A 198 -9.76 4.61 -15.97
N THR A 199 -10.78 4.42 -16.82
CA THR A 199 -11.88 5.36 -17.07
C THR A 199 -13.24 4.68 -17.00
N GLY A 200 -14.31 5.49 -17.07
CA GLY A 200 -15.70 5.06 -17.07
C GLY A 200 -16.30 4.93 -15.66
N PRO A 201 -17.52 4.33 -15.53
CA PRO A 201 -18.27 4.31 -14.28
C PRO A 201 -17.58 3.60 -13.10
N LYS A 202 -16.57 2.79 -13.37
CA LYS A 202 -15.72 2.13 -12.39
C LYS A 202 -14.26 2.60 -12.49
N GLY A 203 -14.01 3.66 -13.26
CA GLY A 203 -12.66 4.20 -13.50
C GLY A 203 -12.08 4.98 -12.33
N ALA A 204 -10.82 5.31 -12.44
CA ALA A 204 -10.09 6.01 -11.39
C ALA A 204 -10.73 7.36 -10.99
N PRO A 205 -11.15 8.24 -11.92
CA PRO A 205 -11.78 9.50 -11.58
C PRO A 205 -13.09 9.32 -10.82
N GLU A 206 -13.98 8.43 -11.28
CA GLU A 206 -15.29 8.20 -10.69
C GLU A 206 -15.21 7.62 -9.28
N VAL A 207 -14.33 6.61 -9.09
CA VAL A 207 -14.25 5.88 -7.82
C VAL A 207 -13.42 6.62 -6.78
N TYR A 208 -12.32 7.27 -7.20
CA TYR A 208 -11.33 7.82 -6.27
C TYR A 208 -11.20 9.35 -6.34
N GLY A 209 -11.83 10.03 -7.31
CA GLY A 209 -11.69 11.48 -7.49
C GLY A 209 -12.18 12.28 -6.30
N ARG A 210 -13.35 11.95 -5.76
CA ARG A 210 -13.97 12.67 -4.64
C ARG A 210 -13.09 12.71 -3.38
N GLN A 211 -12.43 11.61 -3.03
CA GLN A 211 -11.51 11.58 -1.89
C GLN A 211 -10.22 12.41 -2.11
N LYS A 212 -9.95 12.78 -3.37
CA LYS A 212 -8.84 13.66 -3.77
C LYS A 212 -9.30 15.09 -4.02
N GLY A 213 -10.53 15.43 -3.61
CA GLY A 213 -11.09 16.77 -3.69
C GLY A 213 -11.72 17.12 -5.03
N ALA A 214 -11.91 16.17 -5.96
CA ALA A 214 -12.55 16.41 -7.24
C ALA A 214 -14.06 16.64 -7.09
N SER A 215 -14.56 17.71 -7.70
CA SER A 215 -15.99 17.92 -7.96
C SER A 215 -16.51 16.99 -9.04
N GLU A 216 -17.84 16.92 -9.23
CA GLU A 216 -18.44 16.16 -10.34
C GLU A 216 -17.96 16.66 -11.72
N GLU A 217 -17.72 17.97 -11.86
CA GLU A 217 -17.15 18.56 -13.07
C GLU A 217 -15.71 18.13 -13.27
N ASP A 218 -14.88 18.15 -12.21
CA ASP A 218 -13.49 17.69 -12.27
C ASP A 218 -13.41 16.21 -12.64
N ILE A 219 -14.31 15.37 -12.10
CA ILE A 219 -14.37 13.95 -12.42
C ILE A 219 -14.64 13.74 -13.91
N ALA A 220 -15.62 14.49 -14.48
CA ALA A 220 -15.91 14.40 -15.91
C ALA A 220 -14.74 14.85 -16.78
N VAL A 221 -14.05 15.94 -16.38
CA VAL A 221 -12.85 16.44 -17.08
C VAL A 221 -11.74 15.40 -17.02
N LEU A 222 -11.45 14.82 -15.85
CA LEU A 222 -10.41 13.82 -15.68
C LEU A 222 -10.71 12.54 -16.44
N ASP A 223 -11.96 12.07 -16.43
CA ASP A 223 -12.34 10.85 -17.16
C ASP A 223 -12.14 11.02 -18.67
N ALA A 224 -12.57 12.15 -19.22
CA ALA A 224 -12.38 12.48 -20.63
C ALA A 224 -10.90 12.66 -21.00
N ALA A 225 -10.10 13.34 -20.15
CA ALA A 225 -8.68 13.57 -20.38
C ALA A 225 -7.89 12.25 -20.32
N LEU A 226 -8.19 11.37 -19.37
CA LEU A 226 -7.55 10.06 -19.29
C LEU A 226 -7.96 9.12 -20.43
N ALA A 227 -9.22 9.20 -20.90
CA ALA A 227 -9.64 8.46 -22.08
C ALA A 227 -8.92 8.94 -23.34
N HIS A 228 -8.73 10.25 -23.48
CA HIS A 228 -7.92 10.84 -24.57
C HIS A 228 -6.46 10.40 -24.49
N TYR A 229 -5.84 10.52 -23.32
CA TYR A 229 -4.48 10.04 -23.05
C TYR A 229 -4.30 8.58 -23.44
N ALA A 230 -5.22 7.70 -23.00
CA ALA A 230 -5.19 6.30 -23.34
C ALA A 230 -5.35 6.02 -24.83
N SER A 231 -6.13 6.82 -25.55
CA SER A 231 -6.31 6.67 -27.00
C SER A 231 -5.02 6.89 -27.79
N ILE A 232 -4.09 7.68 -27.24
CA ILE A 232 -2.79 7.99 -27.87
C ILE A 232 -1.72 6.97 -27.43
N LEU A 233 -1.69 6.61 -26.15
CA LEU A 233 -0.60 5.84 -25.57
C LEU A 233 -0.81 4.32 -25.67
N GLY A 234 -2.05 3.83 -25.46
CA GLY A 234 -2.37 2.40 -25.51
C GLY A 234 -3.79 2.12 -25.02
N PRO A 235 -4.79 2.11 -25.92
CA PRO A 235 -6.19 1.98 -25.53
C PRO A 235 -6.53 0.62 -24.90
N ASP A 236 -5.87 -0.45 -25.31
CA ASP A 236 -6.17 -1.82 -24.84
C ASP A 236 -5.86 -2.00 -23.34
N GLN A 237 -4.83 -1.32 -22.84
CA GLN A 237 -4.42 -1.42 -21.43
C GLN A 237 -5.34 -0.63 -20.49
N ALA A 238 -6.08 0.35 -21.00
CA ALA A 238 -6.96 1.19 -20.17
C ALA A 238 -8.11 0.40 -19.52
N ALA A 239 -8.57 -0.66 -20.16
CA ALA A 239 -9.64 -1.52 -19.67
C ALA A 239 -9.15 -2.67 -18.76
N LEU A 240 -7.83 -2.87 -18.64
CA LEU A 240 -7.28 -3.95 -17.81
C LEU A 240 -7.56 -3.72 -16.33
N PRO A 241 -7.77 -4.80 -15.56
CA PRO A 241 -7.87 -4.72 -14.11
C PRO A 241 -6.63 -4.03 -13.53
N GLY A 242 -6.84 -3.06 -12.64
CA GLY A 242 -5.77 -2.31 -11.99
C GLY A 242 -5.25 -1.11 -12.77
N ALA A 243 -5.65 -0.90 -14.03
CA ALA A 243 -5.26 0.29 -14.79
C ALA A 243 -5.61 1.60 -14.07
N GLY A 244 -6.73 1.63 -13.33
CA GLY A 244 -7.16 2.78 -12.52
C GLY A 244 -6.45 2.93 -11.18
N ALA A 245 -5.61 1.97 -10.77
CA ALA A 245 -4.92 2.03 -9.48
C ALA A 245 -4.14 3.34 -9.35
N ALA A 246 -4.24 3.97 -8.17
CA ALA A 246 -3.57 5.23 -7.84
C ALA A 246 -3.80 6.37 -8.86
N GLY A 247 -5.03 6.51 -9.36
CA GLY A 247 -5.35 7.55 -10.33
C GLY A 247 -4.76 7.33 -11.71
N GLY A 248 -4.49 6.04 -12.05
CA GLY A 248 -3.96 5.60 -13.33
C GLY A 248 -2.45 5.38 -13.39
N ILE A 249 -1.72 5.46 -12.27
CA ILE A 249 -0.33 4.96 -12.23
C ILE A 249 -0.27 3.52 -12.76
N GLY A 250 -1.28 2.69 -12.39
CA GLY A 250 -1.41 1.34 -12.90
C GLY A 250 -1.38 1.28 -14.42
N TYR A 251 -2.13 2.14 -15.09
CA TYR A 251 -2.16 2.24 -16.54
C TYR A 251 -0.79 2.62 -17.12
N GLY A 252 -0.17 3.72 -16.60
CA GLY A 252 1.15 4.15 -17.05
C GLY A 252 2.21 3.06 -16.91
N ALA A 253 2.20 2.34 -15.80
CA ALA A 253 3.14 1.25 -15.56
C ALA A 253 2.88 0.03 -16.46
N LEU A 254 1.62 -0.30 -16.74
CA LEU A 254 1.26 -1.39 -17.67
C LEU A 254 1.71 -1.10 -19.09
N VAL A 255 1.40 0.10 -19.60
CA VAL A 255 1.59 0.43 -21.01
C VAL A 255 3.05 0.71 -21.36
N ALA A 256 3.84 1.28 -20.44
CA ALA A 256 5.17 1.77 -20.73
C ALA A 256 6.31 1.01 -20.02
N LEU A 257 6.04 0.35 -18.89
CA LEU A 257 7.09 -0.25 -18.06
C LEU A 257 7.01 -1.78 -17.97
N GLY A 258 6.03 -2.41 -18.64
CA GLY A 258 5.85 -3.86 -18.56
C GLY A 258 5.54 -4.38 -17.15
N ALA A 259 4.98 -3.54 -16.31
CA ALA A 259 4.68 -3.88 -14.91
C ALA A 259 3.67 -5.02 -14.80
N ARG A 260 3.78 -5.79 -13.71
CA ARG A 260 2.86 -6.88 -13.39
C ARG A 260 2.09 -6.57 -12.11
N PHE A 261 0.77 -6.71 -12.14
CA PHE A 261 -0.03 -6.65 -10.92
C PHE A 261 0.06 -7.95 -10.12
N ARG A 262 0.20 -7.81 -8.82
CA ARG A 262 0.01 -8.90 -7.85
C ARG A 262 -0.74 -8.37 -6.64
N PRO A 263 -1.54 -9.24 -5.95
CA PRO A 263 -2.17 -8.88 -4.69
C PRO A 263 -1.13 -8.31 -3.71
N GLY A 264 -1.43 -7.14 -3.15
CA GLY A 264 -0.46 -6.38 -2.37
C GLY A 264 0.09 -7.16 -1.20
N ILE A 265 -0.80 -7.80 -0.42
CA ILE A 265 -0.40 -8.59 0.73
C ILE A 265 0.47 -9.81 0.34
N GLU A 266 0.17 -10.50 -0.77
CA GLU A 266 0.96 -11.66 -1.20
C GLU A 266 2.41 -11.26 -1.52
N VAL A 267 2.55 -10.16 -2.30
CA VAL A 267 3.88 -9.63 -2.65
C VAL A 267 4.64 -9.24 -1.39
N MET A 268 3.98 -8.57 -0.46
CA MET A 268 4.61 -8.13 0.77
C MET A 268 5.02 -9.31 1.64
N LEU A 269 4.18 -10.33 1.81
CA LEU A 269 4.55 -11.53 2.56
C LEU A 269 5.79 -12.23 1.97
N ASP A 270 5.89 -12.30 0.63
CA ASP A 270 7.07 -12.85 -0.05
C ASP A 270 8.33 -12.03 0.26
N VAL A 271 8.25 -10.72 0.05
CA VAL A 271 9.37 -9.77 0.20
C VAL A 271 9.86 -9.67 1.64
N LEU A 272 8.92 -9.67 2.60
CA LEU A 272 9.22 -9.58 4.02
C LEU A 272 9.81 -10.89 4.59
N GLY A 273 9.71 -12.01 3.87
CA GLY A 273 10.17 -13.31 4.35
C GLY A 273 9.21 -13.95 5.36
N PHE A 274 7.90 -13.80 5.13
CA PHE A 274 6.88 -14.35 6.01
C PHE A 274 6.92 -15.88 6.13
N ALA A 275 7.11 -16.60 5.04
CA ALA A 275 7.12 -18.06 5.04
C ALA A 275 8.21 -18.69 5.95
N PRO A 276 9.47 -18.23 5.94
CA PRO A 276 10.47 -18.68 6.91
C PRO A 276 10.12 -18.33 8.37
N ALA A 277 9.50 -17.17 8.64
CA ALA A 277 9.07 -16.79 9.97
C ALA A 277 7.91 -17.67 10.44
N LEU A 278 6.92 -17.91 9.56
CA LEU A 278 5.77 -18.77 9.82
C LEU A 278 6.19 -20.20 10.15
N ALA A 279 7.17 -20.76 9.45
CA ALA A 279 7.66 -22.12 9.69
C ALA A 279 8.20 -22.34 11.12
N ARG A 280 8.54 -21.26 11.82
CA ARG A 280 9.01 -21.31 13.21
C ARG A 280 7.90 -21.05 14.23
N ALA A 281 6.74 -20.59 13.79
CA ALA A 281 5.64 -20.17 14.67
C ALA A 281 4.74 -21.35 15.09
N THR A 282 4.16 -21.25 16.29
CA THR A 282 3.10 -22.12 16.78
C THR A 282 1.75 -21.39 16.87
N LEU A 283 1.79 -20.05 16.83
CA LEU A 283 0.64 -19.17 16.80
C LEU A 283 0.98 -17.91 15.98
N VAL A 284 0.05 -17.46 15.17
CA VAL A 284 0.14 -16.17 14.47
C VAL A 284 -0.85 -15.18 15.07
N ILE A 285 -0.40 -13.97 15.35
CA ILE A 285 -1.25 -12.83 15.71
C ILE A 285 -1.17 -11.82 14.56
N THR A 286 -2.29 -11.62 13.90
CA THR A 286 -2.46 -10.59 12.87
C THR A 286 -3.37 -9.47 13.36
N GLY A 287 -3.60 -8.44 12.56
CA GLY A 287 -4.51 -7.36 12.94
C GLY A 287 -4.42 -6.14 12.07
N GLU A 288 -5.43 -5.29 12.21
CA GLU A 288 -5.53 -3.96 11.62
C GLU A 288 -6.52 -3.08 12.43
N GLY A 289 -6.65 -1.79 12.08
CA GLY A 289 -7.53 -0.86 12.80
C GLY A 289 -9.01 -1.24 12.80
N SER A 290 -9.55 -1.79 11.71
CA SER A 290 -10.96 -2.25 11.60
C SER A 290 -11.01 -3.54 10.81
N LEU A 291 -11.46 -4.63 11.45
CA LEU A 291 -11.80 -5.87 10.77
C LEU A 291 -13.22 -5.79 10.24
N ASP A 292 -13.38 -5.60 8.95
CA ASP A 292 -14.65 -5.46 8.25
C ASP A 292 -14.67 -6.26 6.93
N GLU A 293 -15.72 -6.11 6.13
CA GLU A 293 -15.86 -6.84 4.86
C GLU A 293 -14.68 -6.58 3.90
N GLN A 294 -14.12 -5.38 3.92
CA GLN A 294 -12.94 -5.06 3.07
C GLN A 294 -11.71 -5.88 3.48
N THR A 295 -11.59 -6.25 4.76
CA THR A 295 -10.51 -7.12 5.23
C THR A 295 -10.48 -8.45 4.49
N LEU A 296 -11.67 -8.99 4.14
CA LEU A 296 -11.80 -10.28 3.44
C LEU A 296 -11.39 -10.20 1.95
N HIS A 297 -11.22 -8.99 1.41
CA HIS A 297 -10.89 -8.74 0.01
C HIS A 297 -9.41 -8.37 -0.20
N GLY A 298 -8.48 -9.15 0.38
CA GLY A 298 -7.06 -9.04 0.06
C GLY A 298 -6.23 -8.19 1.03
N LYS A 299 -6.83 -7.63 2.12
CA LYS A 299 -6.04 -6.89 3.12
C LYS A 299 -5.14 -7.78 3.97
N ALA A 300 -4.19 -7.16 4.66
CA ALA A 300 -3.14 -7.82 5.43
C ALA A 300 -3.64 -8.96 6.35
N PRO A 301 -4.68 -8.80 7.19
CA PRO A 301 -5.10 -9.89 8.08
C PRO A 301 -5.60 -11.13 7.34
N ALA A 302 -6.33 -10.97 6.23
CA ALA A 302 -6.84 -12.11 5.46
C ALA A 302 -5.70 -12.86 4.74
N GLY A 303 -4.74 -12.13 4.16
CA GLY A 303 -3.58 -12.74 3.50
C GLY A 303 -2.69 -13.50 4.49
N VAL A 304 -2.40 -12.91 5.66
CA VAL A 304 -1.67 -13.56 6.75
C VAL A 304 -2.40 -14.82 7.22
N ALA A 305 -3.72 -14.74 7.43
CA ALA A 305 -4.52 -15.88 7.87
C ALA A 305 -4.56 -17.00 6.82
N ALA A 306 -4.69 -16.66 5.54
CA ALA A 306 -4.66 -17.63 4.45
C ALA A 306 -3.33 -18.39 4.38
N ALA A 307 -2.21 -17.68 4.46
CA ALA A 307 -0.88 -18.27 4.45
C ALA A 307 -0.62 -19.15 5.68
N ALA A 308 -1.02 -18.70 6.87
CA ALA A 308 -0.88 -19.46 8.10
C ALA A 308 -1.74 -20.74 8.09
N ARG A 309 -3.00 -20.64 7.61
CA ARG A 309 -3.89 -21.79 7.44
C ARG A 309 -3.31 -22.83 6.49
N ALA A 310 -2.72 -22.40 5.37
CA ALA A 310 -2.05 -23.31 4.45
C ALA A 310 -0.89 -24.07 5.09
N ALA A 311 -0.24 -23.48 6.09
CA ALA A 311 0.82 -24.11 6.88
C ALA A 311 0.30 -24.87 8.13
N GLY A 312 -1.01 -24.90 8.38
CA GLY A 312 -1.61 -25.55 9.54
C GLY A 312 -1.36 -24.83 10.87
N ILE A 313 -1.03 -23.52 10.83
CA ILE A 313 -0.77 -22.70 12.02
C ILE A 313 -2.02 -21.92 12.40
N GLU A 314 -2.34 -21.92 13.70
CA GLU A 314 -3.50 -21.21 14.25
C GLU A 314 -3.29 -19.69 14.22
N VAL A 315 -4.36 -18.95 13.86
CA VAL A 315 -4.35 -17.49 13.74
C VAL A 315 -5.39 -16.85 14.65
N VAL A 316 -4.97 -15.83 15.37
CA VAL A 316 -5.86 -14.91 16.08
C VAL A 316 -5.61 -13.48 15.58
N ALA A 317 -6.61 -12.62 15.75
CA ALA A 317 -6.49 -11.23 15.31
C ALA A 317 -6.68 -10.25 16.47
N VAL A 318 -6.01 -9.09 16.36
CA VAL A 318 -6.26 -7.90 17.16
C VAL A 318 -6.79 -6.80 16.27
N CYS A 319 -7.76 -6.01 16.74
CA CYS A 319 -8.30 -4.90 15.95
C CYS A 319 -8.83 -3.78 16.84
N GLY A 320 -8.85 -2.56 16.31
CA GLY A 320 -9.54 -1.45 16.97
C GLY A 320 -11.03 -1.72 17.06
N ARG A 321 -11.65 -2.07 15.92
CA ARG A 321 -13.08 -2.41 15.81
C ARG A 321 -13.27 -3.72 15.06
N LEU A 322 -14.18 -4.56 15.55
CA LEU A 322 -14.64 -5.76 14.86
C LEU A 322 -16.05 -5.51 14.28
N ALA A 323 -16.16 -5.59 12.96
CA ALA A 323 -17.43 -5.46 12.23
C ALA A 323 -17.77 -6.74 11.44
N LEU A 324 -16.99 -7.82 11.60
CA LEU A 324 -17.23 -9.12 10.99
C LEU A 324 -17.95 -10.05 11.96
N PRO A 325 -18.92 -10.84 11.50
CA PRO A 325 -19.52 -11.89 12.29
C PRO A 325 -18.54 -13.08 12.48
N PRO A 326 -18.74 -13.91 13.53
CA PRO A 326 -17.83 -15.03 13.83
C PRO A 326 -17.61 -15.99 12.65
N GLU A 327 -18.65 -16.27 11.85
CA GLU A 327 -18.60 -17.16 10.69
C GLU A 327 -17.68 -16.62 9.60
N ALA A 328 -17.60 -15.28 9.44
CA ALA A 328 -16.72 -14.64 8.48
C ALA A 328 -15.25 -14.74 8.92
N LEU A 329 -14.98 -14.59 10.22
CA LEU A 329 -13.64 -14.79 10.80
C LEU A 329 -13.17 -16.24 10.59
N GLU A 330 -14.02 -17.22 10.90
CA GLU A 330 -13.70 -18.65 10.74
C GLU A 330 -13.42 -18.97 9.25
N LYS A 331 -14.25 -18.47 8.35
CA LYS A 331 -14.05 -18.62 6.90
C LYS A 331 -12.72 -18.02 6.43
N ALA A 332 -12.32 -16.88 7.00
CA ALA A 332 -11.03 -16.26 6.74
C ALA A 332 -9.85 -17.02 7.37
N GLY A 333 -10.11 -18.01 8.26
CA GLY A 333 -9.07 -18.76 8.96
C GLY A 333 -8.59 -18.08 10.24
N ILE A 334 -9.35 -17.12 10.77
CA ILE A 334 -9.08 -16.43 12.02
C ILE A 334 -9.91 -17.08 13.14
N ARG A 335 -9.23 -17.72 14.08
CA ARG A 335 -9.88 -18.44 15.20
C ARG A 335 -10.67 -17.55 16.13
N ARG A 336 -10.13 -16.36 16.44
CA ARG A 336 -10.74 -15.35 17.30
C ARG A 336 -10.15 -13.98 17.02
N ALA A 337 -10.96 -12.93 17.16
CA ALA A 337 -10.52 -11.55 17.15
C ALA A 337 -10.73 -10.92 18.53
N TYR A 338 -9.83 -10.01 18.91
CA TYR A 338 -9.84 -9.24 20.14
C TYR A 338 -9.93 -7.77 19.79
N ALA A 339 -11.10 -7.18 19.97
CA ALA A 339 -11.36 -5.80 19.59
C ALA A 339 -11.11 -4.84 20.77
N LEU A 340 -10.37 -3.76 20.51
CA LEU A 340 -10.15 -2.72 21.53
C LEU A 340 -11.46 -2.04 21.93
N ALA A 341 -12.42 -1.92 21.01
CA ALA A 341 -13.75 -1.38 21.28
C ALA A 341 -14.56 -2.18 22.31
N GLU A 342 -14.22 -3.44 22.57
CA GLU A 342 -14.82 -4.24 23.65
C GLU A 342 -14.26 -3.84 25.02
N LEU A 343 -13.04 -3.28 25.07
CA LEU A 343 -12.38 -2.82 26.28
C LEU A 343 -12.66 -1.34 26.56
N GLU A 344 -12.83 -0.55 25.50
CA GLU A 344 -13.14 0.88 25.53
C GLU A 344 -14.08 1.22 24.37
N PRO A 345 -15.39 1.38 24.64
CA PRO A 345 -16.39 1.61 23.60
C PRO A 345 -16.35 3.01 22.94
N ASP A 346 -15.79 4.03 23.62
CA ASP A 346 -15.66 5.37 23.03
C ASP A 346 -14.54 5.35 21.99
N PRO A 347 -14.83 5.62 20.71
CA PRO A 347 -13.83 5.53 19.65
C PRO A 347 -12.66 6.51 19.81
N ALA A 348 -12.91 7.72 20.31
CA ALA A 348 -11.86 8.74 20.48
C ALA A 348 -10.91 8.33 21.62
N VAL A 349 -11.46 7.84 22.73
CA VAL A 349 -10.69 7.32 23.85
C VAL A 349 -9.94 6.06 23.46
N SER A 350 -10.61 5.13 22.76
CA SER A 350 -10.01 3.89 22.26
C SER A 350 -8.82 4.17 21.35
N MET A 351 -8.93 5.11 20.42
CA MET A 351 -7.82 5.50 19.55
C MET A 351 -6.67 6.16 20.34
N ALA A 352 -6.98 7.07 21.26
CA ALA A 352 -5.96 7.73 22.08
C ALA A 352 -5.22 6.75 23.03
N GLN A 353 -5.90 5.69 23.48
CA GLN A 353 -5.36 4.66 24.37
C GLN A 353 -5.07 3.32 23.66
N ALA A 354 -4.95 3.32 22.33
CA ALA A 354 -4.80 2.09 21.55
C ALA A 354 -3.63 1.20 22.04
N GLY A 355 -2.50 1.79 22.42
CA GLY A 355 -1.34 1.04 22.93
C GLY A 355 -1.64 0.25 24.19
N PRO A 356 -2.05 0.88 25.31
CA PRO A 356 -2.45 0.19 26.54
C PRO A 356 -3.58 -0.83 26.36
N LEU A 357 -4.57 -0.53 25.53
CA LEU A 357 -5.68 -1.45 25.24
C LEU A 357 -5.20 -2.67 24.47
N LEU A 358 -4.28 -2.48 23.52
CA LEU A 358 -3.70 -3.57 22.75
C LEU A 358 -2.84 -4.50 23.63
N GLU A 359 -2.12 -3.97 24.62
CA GLU A 359 -1.41 -4.78 25.61
C GLU A 359 -2.38 -5.67 26.41
N ARG A 360 -3.52 -5.12 26.85
CA ARG A 360 -4.58 -5.89 27.55
C ARG A 360 -5.20 -6.97 26.65
N ALA A 361 -5.46 -6.66 25.38
CA ALA A 361 -5.93 -7.65 24.40
C ALA A 361 -4.91 -8.79 24.24
N ALA A 362 -3.62 -8.46 24.17
CA ALA A 362 -2.54 -9.44 24.07
C ALA A 362 -2.39 -10.29 25.36
N GLU A 363 -2.61 -9.72 26.55
CA GLU A 363 -2.70 -10.49 27.81
C GLU A 363 -3.81 -11.53 27.72
N SER A 364 -4.99 -11.17 27.20
CA SER A 364 -6.10 -12.11 27.00
C SER A 364 -5.73 -13.23 26.01
N ILE A 365 -5.04 -12.90 24.92
CA ILE A 365 -4.52 -13.90 23.96
C ILE A 365 -3.56 -14.88 24.67
N ALA A 366 -2.67 -14.36 25.51
CA ALA A 366 -1.72 -15.22 26.24
C ALA A 366 -2.42 -16.20 27.18
N TRP A 367 -3.46 -15.78 27.90
CA TRP A 367 -4.29 -16.65 28.75
C TRP A 367 -5.02 -17.70 27.92
N ASP A 368 -5.60 -17.31 26.79
CA ASP A 368 -6.44 -18.20 25.98
C ASP A 368 -5.64 -19.23 25.17
N PHE A 369 -4.39 -18.91 24.75
CA PHE A 369 -3.64 -19.69 23.76
C PHE A 369 -2.25 -20.16 24.20
N LEU A 370 -1.61 -19.52 25.17
CA LEU A 370 -0.22 -19.83 25.55
C LEU A 370 -0.11 -20.57 26.90
N LEU A 371 -1.14 -20.55 27.73
CA LEU A 371 -1.16 -21.20 29.06
C LEU A 371 -2.05 -22.47 29.13
N ARG A 372 -2.46 -22.98 27.96
CA ARG A 372 -3.21 -24.25 27.89
C ARG A 372 -2.31 -25.47 28.03
#